data_751657407b8e78fd41785a132fc4473b
#
_entry.id   751657407b8e78fd41785a132fc4473b
#
_cell.length_a   1.000
_cell.length_b   1.000
_cell.length_c   1.000
_cell.angle_alpha   90.00
_cell.angle_beta   90.00
_cell.angle_gamma   90.00
#
_symmetry.space_group_name_H-M   'P 1'
#
loop_
_entity.id
_entity.type
_entity.pdbx_description
1 polymer ?
#
loop_
_entity_poly.entity_id
_entity_poly.type
_entity_poly.pdbx_seq_one_letter_code
_entity_poly.pdbx_strand_id
1 'polypeptide(L)'
;MDGYPARGAPRASVRVSTTTTTSFPSRRRRCVRAGRPTVFAREASSRDAEDAEDAACDVVVFVNAKSGGRRGKEVLRRLRRALKPPHRVLDATKLAAAIDRGDPEATTWDARSTRALVAGGDGTVGHVTDALRRVRTPPPIAIAPLGTGNDLARVLGWNDDVWNDERLFDERRLVSTLRRADVGGVDRWKLEARRRGRAETTTRVFTNYLGIGVDARAALAFDTVRKDARFSWLFAHAATNKLLYAVFGARDFLQHSFARLDEDVVVAVDDRVVEFPRDTEGIILLNINSFSGGVRMWSSADRGARGDATFSKSRADDGALEIVAVTGALHLGQLNARVAKPVQVAQGRRVRVELKRDLPVQIDGEPWLQRAGTLDVSFLDSLAVLRRPRRDRLNDLLDKWFQFASSDGGDEDGGAKTSLSRFRRAALVACFVVAAAFAAWKTWFA
;
A
#
# COMPACT_ATOMS: atom_id res chain seq x y z
N MET A 1 22.34 -35.64 66.27
CA MET A 1 22.29 -34.94 67.57
C MET A 1 21.56 -33.65 67.25
N ASP A 2 20.29 -33.69 67.53
CA ASP A 2 19.49 -32.81 68.38
C ASP A 2 19.20 -31.44 67.77
N GLY A 3 18.03 -30.93 67.69
CA GLY A 3 16.71 -31.28 68.18
C GLY A 3 15.77 -30.11 67.82
N TYR A 4 14.56 -30.43 67.49
CA TYR A 4 13.41 -29.50 67.39
C TYR A 4 13.10 -28.92 68.81
N PRO A 5 12.36 -27.79 68.94
CA PRO A 5 10.91 -27.96 68.92
C PRO A 5 10.09 -26.78 68.29
N ALA A 6 8.85 -27.15 67.92
CA ALA A 6 7.73 -26.32 67.51
C ALA A 6 7.03 -25.61 68.69
N ARG A 7 6.37 -24.49 68.41
CA ARG A 7 5.18 -23.91 69.10
C ARG A 7 4.74 -22.72 68.26
N GLY A 8 3.49 -22.40 67.90
CA GLY A 8 2.18 -22.79 68.38
C GLY A 8 1.31 -21.61 67.95
N ALA A 9 0.20 -21.83 67.33
CA ALA A 9 -0.81 -20.83 66.89
C ALA A 9 -1.50 -20.12 68.10
N PRO A 10 -2.21 -19.00 67.86
CA PRO A 10 -3.66 -19.14 68.03
C PRO A 10 -4.48 -18.49 66.86
N ARG A 11 -5.62 -19.17 66.59
CA ARG A 11 -6.77 -18.72 65.83
C ARG A 11 -7.47 -17.57 66.59
N ALA A 12 -7.84 -16.51 65.87
CA ALA A 12 -8.87 -15.57 66.33
C ALA A 12 -10.05 -15.59 65.37
N SER A 13 -11.18 -16.10 65.86
CA SER A 13 -12.48 -16.00 65.25
C SER A 13 -13.03 -14.60 65.43
N VAL A 14 -13.54 -13.95 64.38
CA VAL A 14 -14.34 -12.72 64.47
C VAL A 14 -15.64 -12.90 63.69
N ARG A 15 -16.68 -12.60 64.42
CA ARG A 15 -18.12 -12.75 64.17
C ARG A 15 -18.58 -12.05 62.86
N VAL A 16 -19.53 -12.71 62.23
CA VAL A 16 -20.48 -12.18 61.25
C VAL A 16 -21.40 -11.16 61.97
N SER A 17 -21.42 -9.94 61.38
CA SER A 17 -22.48 -8.97 61.67
C SER A 17 -23.19 -8.62 60.37
N THR A 18 -24.42 -9.09 60.28
CA THR A 18 -25.42 -8.68 59.29
C THR A 18 -25.85 -7.25 59.55
N THR A 19 -25.68 -6.37 58.54
CA THR A 19 -26.38 -5.08 58.50
C THR A 19 -26.77 -4.69 57.09
N THR A 20 -28.06 -4.74 56.87
CA THR A 20 -28.93 -3.81 56.09
C THR A 20 -28.52 -3.38 54.70
N THR A 21 -29.27 -3.89 53.75
CA THR A 21 -29.47 -3.45 52.38
C THR A 21 -29.85 -1.97 52.29
N THR A 22 -29.01 -1.16 51.68
CA THR A 22 -29.42 0.11 51.10
C THR A 22 -29.11 0.10 49.60
N SER A 23 -30.15 0.10 48.81
CA SER A 23 -30.15 0.22 47.38
C SER A 23 -29.59 1.56 46.93
N PHE A 24 -28.46 1.57 46.22
CA PHE A 24 -27.98 2.71 45.43
C PHE A 24 -28.33 2.52 43.96
N PRO A 25 -28.80 3.56 43.26
CA PRO A 25 -29.20 3.45 41.88
C PRO A 25 -27.97 3.26 40.99
N SER A 26 -28.04 2.29 40.09
CA SER A 26 -27.05 2.02 39.06
C SER A 26 -26.89 3.23 38.11
N ARG A 27 -25.92 4.08 38.37
CA ARG A 27 -25.41 5.00 37.34
C ARG A 27 -24.69 4.13 36.29
N ARG A 28 -25.38 3.86 35.18
CA ARG A 28 -24.75 3.47 33.92
C ARG A 28 -23.66 4.49 33.61
N ARG A 29 -22.41 4.15 33.80
CA ARG A 29 -21.29 4.89 33.21
C ARG A 29 -21.45 4.77 31.69
N ARG A 30 -21.94 5.82 31.06
CA ARG A 30 -21.76 6.04 29.63
C ARG A 30 -20.26 6.01 29.41
N CYS A 31 -19.77 5.00 28.70
CA CYS A 31 -18.47 5.09 28.04
C CYS A 31 -18.53 6.31 27.12
N VAL A 32 -17.88 7.38 27.55
CA VAL A 32 -17.57 8.50 26.67
C VAL A 32 -16.63 7.93 25.62
N ARG A 33 -17.15 7.61 24.45
CA ARG A 33 -16.35 7.40 23.25
C ARG A 33 -15.50 8.64 23.11
N ALA A 34 -14.20 8.50 23.29
CA ALA A 34 -13.24 9.52 22.90
C ALA A 34 -13.54 9.88 21.44
N GLY A 35 -14.02 11.11 21.24
CA GLY A 35 -14.34 11.62 19.91
C GLY A 35 -13.09 11.55 19.05
N ARG A 36 -13.17 10.82 17.95
CA ARG A 36 -12.22 10.92 16.84
C ARG A 36 -12.15 12.40 16.43
N PRO A 37 -11.00 12.94 16.10
CA PRO A 37 -10.96 14.14 15.30
C PRO A 37 -11.44 13.78 13.89
N THR A 38 -12.75 13.76 13.68
CA THR A 38 -13.37 13.69 12.36
C THR A 38 -13.28 15.07 11.75
N VAL A 39 -12.16 15.35 11.09
CA VAL A 39 -12.00 16.60 10.33
C VAL A 39 -12.76 16.58 9.01
N PHE A 40 -13.21 15.40 8.54
CA PHE A 40 -13.89 15.28 7.25
C PHE A 40 -15.04 14.26 7.28
N ALA A 41 -16.17 14.62 7.86
CA ALA A 41 -17.44 13.97 7.53
C ALA A 41 -18.58 14.96 7.83
N ARG A 42 -18.88 15.81 6.88
CA ARG A 42 -20.20 16.41 6.76
C ARG A 42 -20.83 15.77 5.52
N GLU A 43 -21.88 14.99 5.72
CA GLU A 43 -22.78 14.64 4.63
C GLU A 43 -23.31 15.92 4.02
N ALA A 44 -22.85 16.25 2.81
CA ALA A 44 -23.41 17.33 2.02
C ALA A 44 -24.83 16.93 1.62
N SER A 45 -25.81 17.79 1.86
CA SER A 45 -27.17 17.59 1.38
C SER A 45 -27.17 17.65 -0.15
N SER A 46 -28.19 17.05 -0.78
CA SER A 46 -28.30 17.01 -2.25
C SER A 46 -28.36 18.41 -2.90
N ARG A 47 -28.71 19.46 -2.16
CA ARG A 47 -28.67 20.86 -2.61
C ARG A 47 -27.26 21.42 -2.64
N ASP A 48 -26.38 21.04 -1.67
CA ASP A 48 -24.97 21.46 -1.67
C ASP A 48 -24.16 20.82 -2.85
N ALA A 49 -24.68 19.78 -3.46
CA ALA A 49 -24.05 19.14 -4.62
C ALA A 49 -24.36 19.86 -5.96
N GLU A 50 -25.51 20.51 -6.08
CA GLU A 50 -25.87 21.30 -7.28
C GLU A 50 -25.17 22.69 -7.26
N ASP A 51 -25.04 23.32 -6.09
CA ASP A 51 -24.31 24.59 -5.93
C ASP A 51 -22.77 24.41 -6.04
N ALA A 52 -22.24 23.18 -5.92
CA ALA A 52 -20.83 22.86 -6.14
C ALA A 52 -20.45 22.79 -7.64
N GLU A 53 -21.40 22.84 -8.55
CA GLU A 53 -21.14 22.70 -9.98
C GLU A 53 -20.46 23.93 -10.60
N ASP A 54 -20.56 25.10 -9.97
CA ASP A 54 -19.93 26.37 -10.39
C ASP A 54 -18.71 26.81 -9.57
N ALA A 55 -18.34 26.06 -8.54
CA ALA A 55 -17.16 26.39 -7.74
C ALA A 55 -15.86 26.24 -8.54
N ALA A 56 -15.06 27.30 -8.60
CA ALA A 56 -13.72 27.28 -9.21
C ALA A 56 -12.87 26.14 -8.60
N CYS A 57 -12.33 25.27 -9.44
CA CYS A 57 -11.48 24.15 -9.03
C CYS A 57 -10.06 24.36 -9.58
N ASP A 58 -9.14 24.70 -8.71
CA ASP A 58 -7.73 24.79 -9.05
C ASP A 58 -7.10 23.40 -9.07
N VAL A 59 -6.24 23.15 -10.04
CA VAL A 59 -5.52 21.88 -10.15
C VAL A 59 -4.03 22.11 -10.02
N VAL A 60 -3.39 21.34 -9.14
CA VAL A 60 -1.94 21.23 -9.06
C VAL A 60 -1.50 19.81 -9.45
N VAL A 61 -0.62 19.71 -10.44
CA VAL A 61 -0.10 18.41 -10.90
C VAL A 61 1.36 18.26 -10.51
N PHE A 62 1.67 17.23 -9.73
CA PHE A 62 3.04 16.84 -9.37
C PHE A 62 3.51 15.73 -10.30
N VAL A 63 4.50 16.00 -11.13
CA VAL A 63 4.99 15.02 -12.12
C VAL A 63 6.41 14.60 -11.79
N ASN A 64 6.65 13.31 -11.67
CA ASN A 64 8.02 12.80 -11.60
C ASN A 64 8.57 12.57 -13.00
N ALA A 65 9.44 13.49 -13.46
CA ALA A 65 10.07 13.42 -14.77
C ALA A 65 10.89 12.14 -15.01
N LYS A 66 11.29 11.41 -13.95
CA LYS A 66 12.07 10.17 -14.03
C LYS A 66 11.21 8.92 -14.06
N SER A 67 9.89 9.00 -13.83
CA SER A 67 8.98 7.86 -13.80
C SER A 67 8.73 7.26 -15.20
N GLY A 68 8.33 5.97 -15.22
CA GLY A 68 7.83 5.29 -16.41
C GLY A 68 8.83 5.20 -17.57
N GLY A 69 10.12 4.93 -17.30
CA GLY A 69 11.11 4.75 -18.36
C GLY A 69 11.32 6.01 -19.22
N ARG A 70 11.29 7.21 -18.64
CA ARG A 70 11.37 8.56 -19.26
C ARG A 70 10.04 9.12 -19.77
N ARG A 71 8.92 8.39 -19.70
CA ARG A 71 7.58 8.93 -20.06
C ARG A 71 7.22 10.15 -19.21
N GLY A 72 7.70 10.24 -17.97
CA GLY A 72 7.47 11.36 -17.06
C GLY A 72 7.92 12.71 -17.61
N LYS A 73 9.02 12.78 -18.37
CA LYS A 73 9.47 14.04 -19.03
C LYS A 73 8.46 14.52 -20.07
N GLU A 74 7.94 13.58 -20.86
CA GLU A 74 6.94 13.91 -21.88
C GLU A 74 5.62 14.33 -21.25
N VAL A 75 5.17 13.61 -20.21
CA VAL A 75 3.97 13.96 -19.42
C VAL A 75 4.11 15.37 -18.84
N LEU A 76 5.24 15.69 -18.21
CA LEU A 76 5.51 17.01 -17.65
C LEU A 76 5.43 18.12 -18.71
N ARG A 77 6.05 17.89 -19.88
CA ARG A 77 6.06 18.85 -20.99
C ARG A 77 4.65 19.08 -21.55
N ARG A 78 3.88 18.01 -21.76
CA ARG A 78 2.52 18.08 -22.32
C ARG A 78 1.55 18.76 -21.34
N LEU A 79 1.60 18.42 -20.06
CA LEU A 79 0.76 19.03 -19.03
C LEU A 79 1.03 20.55 -18.89
N ARG A 80 2.30 20.98 -18.94
CA ARG A 80 2.65 22.42 -18.91
C ARG A 80 2.13 23.20 -20.12
N ARG A 81 1.89 22.52 -21.25
CA ARG A 81 1.27 23.13 -22.43
C ARG A 81 -0.24 23.14 -22.35
N ALA A 82 -0.81 22.07 -21.78
CA ALA A 82 -2.25 21.89 -21.69
C ALA A 82 -2.89 22.76 -20.61
N LEU A 83 -2.29 22.82 -19.42
CA LEU A 83 -2.85 23.53 -18.26
C LEU A 83 -2.39 24.99 -18.24
N LYS A 84 -3.35 25.90 -18.06
CA LYS A 84 -3.14 27.35 -17.95
C LYS A 84 -3.41 27.82 -16.51
N PRO A 85 -2.88 28.99 -16.09
CA PRO A 85 -3.28 29.59 -14.81
C PRO A 85 -4.81 29.66 -14.68
N PRO A 86 -5.36 29.35 -13.49
CA PRO A 86 -4.68 29.18 -12.21
C PRO A 86 -4.08 27.80 -11.94
N HIS A 87 -4.21 26.85 -12.86
CA HIS A 87 -3.66 25.51 -12.69
C HIS A 87 -2.12 25.52 -12.75
N ARG A 88 -1.50 24.56 -12.03
CA ARG A 88 -0.02 24.51 -11.86
C ARG A 88 0.52 23.11 -12.15
N VAL A 89 1.72 23.04 -12.73
CA VAL A 89 2.42 21.77 -13.00
C VAL A 89 3.84 21.84 -12.46
N LEU A 90 4.08 21.10 -11.38
CA LEU A 90 5.31 21.10 -10.60
C LEU A 90 6.10 19.80 -10.81
N ASP A 91 7.42 19.90 -10.76
CA ASP A 91 8.29 18.72 -10.74
C ASP A 91 8.31 18.11 -9.34
N ALA A 92 7.75 16.91 -9.20
CA ALA A 92 7.68 16.18 -7.94
C ALA A 92 9.07 15.99 -7.28
N THR A 93 10.13 15.85 -8.07
CA THR A 93 11.50 15.66 -7.54
C THR A 93 12.07 16.92 -6.87
N LYS A 94 11.49 18.08 -7.14
CA LYS A 94 11.90 19.39 -6.60
C LYS A 94 10.97 19.90 -5.51
N LEU A 95 9.85 19.22 -5.26
CA LEU A 95 8.77 19.70 -4.39
C LEU A 95 9.26 19.96 -2.96
N ALA A 96 9.98 19.02 -2.35
CA ALA A 96 10.48 19.18 -0.99
C ALA A 96 11.35 20.43 -0.83
N ALA A 97 12.28 20.64 -1.75
CA ALA A 97 13.15 21.80 -1.74
C ALA A 97 12.40 23.12 -2.04
N ALA A 98 11.34 23.08 -2.83
CA ALA A 98 10.48 24.26 -3.07
C ALA A 98 9.70 24.62 -1.80
N ILE A 99 9.14 23.64 -1.11
CA ILE A 99 8.44 23.84 0.18
C ILE A 99 9.41 24.41 1.24
N ASP A 100 10.63 23.85 1.34
CA ASP A 100 11.64 24.30 2.32
C ASP A 100 12.08 25.76 2.08
N ARG A 101 12.03 26.24 0.83
CA ARG A 101 12.28 27.65 0.49
C ARG A 101 11.05 28.55 0.66
N GLY A 102 9.90 28.00 1.01
CA GLY A 102 8.64 28.75 1.12
C GLY A 102 8.08 29.23 -0.23
N ASP A 103 8.36 28.49 -1.31
CA ASP A 103 7.85 28.81 -2.65
C ASP A 103 6.31 28.86 -2.65
N PRO A 104 5.68 30.00 -2.99
CA PRO A 104 4.23 30.14 -2.97
C PRO A 104 3.52 29.13 -3.89
N GLU A 105 4.12 28.77 -5.02
CA GLU A 105 3.53 27.77 -5.93
C GLU A 105 3.45 26.37 -5.29
N ALA A 106 4.35 26.09 -4.34
CA ALA A 106 4.45 24.80 -3.65
C ALA A 106 3.83 24.81 -2.25
N THR A 107 3.40 25.96 -1.70
CA THR A 107 2.95 26.08 -0.33
C THR A 107 1.58 26.72 -0.17
N THR A 108 1.12 27.49 -1.18
CA THR A 108 -0.13 28.27 -1.08
C THR A 108 -1.19 27.67 -1.99
N TRP A 109 -2.19 27.06 -1.38
CA TRP A 109 -3.40 26.55 -2.03
C TRP A 109 -4.61 26.68 -1.12
N ASP A 110 -5.77 26.87 -1.73
CA ASP A 110 -7.03 26.72 -1.02
C ASP A 110 -7.42 25.23 -0.98
N ALA A 111 -7.36 24.62 0.20
CA ALA A 111 -7.67 23.20 0.38
C ALA A 111 -9.11 22.83 0.01
N ARG A 112 -10.02 23.79 -0.06
CA ARG A 112 -11.42 23.55 -0.43
C ARG A 112 -11.59 23.45 -1.94
N SER A 113 -10.95 24.32 -2.70
CA SER A 113 -11.06 24.40 -4.17
C SER A 113 -9.91 23.69 -4.89
N THR A 114 -8.72 23.56 -4.28
CA THR A 114 -7.58 22.93 -4.95
C THR A 114 -7.67 21.39 -4.92
N ARG A 115 -7.40 20.77 -6.06
CA ARG A 115 -7.25 19.32 -6.24
C ARG A 115 -5.85 19.01 -6.74
N ALA A 116 -5.21 18.01 -6.18
CA ALA A 116 -3.89 17.60 -6.61
C ALA A 116 -3.93 16.31 -7.44
N LEU A 117 -3.06 16.21 -8.44
CA LEU A 117 -2.80 14.99 -9.21
C LEU A 117 -1.32 14.63 -9.09
N VAL A 118 -1.00 13.43 -8.63
CA VAL A 118 0.38 12.91 -8.62
C VAL A 118 0.58 11.99 -9.81
N ALA A 119 1.38 12.40 -10.77
CA ALA A 119 1.74 11.61 -11.95
C ALA A 119 3.07 10.87 -11.70
N GLY A 120 2.97 9.60 -11.29
CA GLY A 120 4.12 8.77 -10.90
C GLY A 120 3.71 7.38 -10.45
N GLY A 121 4.64 6.60 -9.91
CA GLY A 121 4.39 5.35 -9.20
C GLY A 121 4.28 5.54 -7.69
N ASP A 122 4.09 4.44 -6.93
CA ASP A 122 3.90 4.47 -5.47
C ASP A 122 5.02 5.22 -4.74
N GLY A 123 6.30 5.05 -5.11
CA GLY A 123 7.41 5.80 -4.53
C GLY A 123 7.34 7.31 -4.80
N THR A 124 6.78 7.75 -5.96
CA THR A 124 6.54 9.19 -6.21
C THR A 124 5.43 9.72 -5.33
N VAL A 125 4.37 8.93 -5.14
CA VAL A 125 3.26 9.29 -4.24
C VAL A 125 3.79 9.46 -2.82
N GLY A 126 4.57 8.51 -2.30
CA GLY A 126 5.22 8.59 -0.99
C GLY A 126 6.06 9.87 -0.86
N HIS A 127 6.93 10.15 -1.82
CA HIS A 127 7.77 11.36 -1.81
C HIS A 127 6.96 12.65 -1.80
N VAL A 128 5.93 12.76 -2.64
CA VAL A 128 5.06 13.94 -2.69
C VAL A 128 4.27 14.12 -1.40
N THR A 129 3.70 13.05 -0.86
CA THR A 129 2.92 13.10 0.38
C THR A 129 3.77 13.44 1.59
N ASP A 130 5.01 12.95 1.66
CA ASP A 130 5.95 13.32 2.71
C ASP A 130 6.36 14.80 2.64
N ALA A 131 6.55 15.33 1.44
CA ALA A 131 6.82 16.76 1.25
C ALA A 131 5.59 17.60 1.67
N LEU A 132 4.40 17.22 1.24
CA LEU A 132 3.16 17.93 1.55
C LEU A 132 2.79 17.94 3.05
N ARG A 133 3.30 17.02 3.86
CA ARG A 133 3.14 17.06 5.34
C ARG A 133 3.65 18.34 5.98
N ARG A 134 4.61 19.01 5.35
CA ARG A 134 5.18 20.28 5.83
C ARG A 134 4.28 21.47 5.52
N VAL A 135 3.26 21.28 4.70
CA VAL A 135 2.29 22.30 4.34
C VAL A 135 1.08 22.22 5.29
N ARG A 136 0.61 23.36 5.78
CA ARG A 136 -0.47 23.43 6.78
C ARG A 136 -1.77 22.77 6.30
N THR A 137 -2.13 22.98 5.04
CA THR A 137 -3.38 22.50 4.45
C THR A 137 -3.11 21.90 3.07
N PRO A 138 -2.58 20.65 2.99
CA PRO A 138 -2.30 20.02 1.71
C PRO A 138 -3.60 19.71 0.95
N PRO A 139 -3.61 19.86 -0.38
CA PRO A 139 -4.78 19.53 -1.18
C PRO A 139 -4.95 17.99 -1.22
N PRO A 140 -6.20 17.49 -1.34
CA PRO A 140 -6.44 16.06 -1.54
C PRO A 140 -5.88 15.59 -2.88
N ILE A 141 -5.26 14.39 -2.91
CA ILE A 141 -4.51 13.88 -4.06
C ILE A 141 -5.25 12.78 -4.82
N ALA A 142 -5.27 12.87 -6.15
CA ALA A 142 -5.49 11.75 -7.08
C ALA A 142 -4.16 11.24 -7.61
N ILE A 143 -4.15 10.08 -8.27
CA ILE A 143 -2.93 9.47 -8.79
C ILE A 143 -3.11 9.16 -10.28
N ALA A 144 -2.19 9.65 -11.13
CA ALA A 144 -2.03 9.18 -12.50
C ALA A 144 -0.88 8.15 -12.50
N PRO A 145 -1.19 6.85 -12.63
CA PRO A 145 -0.20 5.79 -12.45
C PRO A 145 0.78 5.72 -13.62
N LEU A 146 2.07 5.96 -13.35
CA LEU A 146 3.16 5.84 -14.31
C LEU A 146 4.19 4.77 -13.89
N GLY A 147 4.00 4.15 -12.74
CA GLY A 147 4.87 3.13 -12.18
C GLY A 147 4.49 1.71 -12.56
N THR A 148 5.16 0.72 -11.95
CA THR A 148 4.89 -0.71 -12.17
C THR A 148 3.87 -1.27 -11.17
N GLY A 149 3.95 -0.90 -9.88
CA GLY A 149 3.04 -1.34 -8.82
C GLY A 149 1.69 -0.64 -8.92
N ASN A 150 1.67 0.64 -8.61
CA ASN A 150 0.50 1.52 -8.62
C ASN A 150 -0.65 0.99 -7.74
N ASP A 151 -0.32 0.41 -6.59
CA ASP A 151 -1.30 -0.26 -5.72
C ASP A 151 -2.28 0.73 -5.11
N LEU A 152 -1.80 1.88 -4.64
CA LEU A 152 -2.66 2.92 -4.10
C LEU A 152 -3.60 3.50 -5.16
N ALA A 153 -3.09 3.76 -6.38
CA ALA A 153 -3.92 4.24 -7.48
C ALA A 153 -5.10 3.30 -7.77
N ARG A 154 -4.86 1.98 -7.77
CA ARG A 154 -5.91 0.97 -7.97
C ARG A 154 -6.98 1.00 -6.88
N VAL A 155 -6.57 1.09 -5.62
CA VAL A 155 -7.51 1.15 -4.47
C VAL A 155 -8.38 2.39 -4.54
N LEU A 156 -7.82 3.51 -4.96
CA LEU A 156 -8.54 4.77 -5.15
C LEU A 156 -9.39 4.80 -6.44
N GLY A 157 -9.26 3.79 -7.31
CA GLY A 157 -10.01 3.68 -8.57
C GLY A 157 -9.38 4.40 -9.75
N TRP A 158 -8.13 4.85 -9.62
CA TRP A 158 -7.35 5.50 -10.67
C TRP A 158 -6.47 4.49 -11.41
N ASN A 159 -7.09 3.63 -12.22
CA ASN A 159 -6.37 2.63 -13.02
C ASN A 159 -5.69 3.29 -14.24
N ASP A 160 -4.78 2.54 -14.88
CA ASP A 160 -4.00 3.01 -16.04
C ASP A 160 -4.88 3.52 -17.20
N ASP A 161 -6.08 2.97 -17.37
CA ASP A 161 -7.04 3.30 -18.41
C ASP A 161 -7.85 4.58 -18.15
N VAL A 162 -7.88 5.07 -16.90
CA VAL A 162 -8.57 6.32 -16.57
C VAL A 162 -7.88 7.53 -17.18
N TRP A 163 -6.55 7.53 -17.15
CA TRP A 163 -5.71 8.63 -17.59
C TRP A 163 -5.16 8.39 -19.01
N ASN A 164 -6.06 8.22 -19.98
CA ASN A 164 -5.69 8.26 -21.40
C ASN A 164 -5.26 9.68 -21.81
N ASP A 165 -4.64 9.80 -22.99
CA ASP A 165 -4.13 11.08 -23.50
C ASP A 165 -5.21 12.17 -23.54
N GLU A 166 -6.42 11.85 -23.93
CA GLU A 166 -7.52 12.80 -24.02
C GLU A 166 -7.94 13.35 -22.67
N ARG A 167 -7.92 12.51 -21.61
CA ARG A 167 -8.36 12.90 -20.27
C ARG A 167 -7.24 13.59 -19.50
N LEU A 168 -6.00 13.15 -19.70
CA LEU A 168 -4.84 13.69 -18.97
C LEU A 168 -4.36 15.05 -19.55
N PHE A 169 -4.45 15.24 -20.86
CA PHE A 169 -3.88 16.42 -21.53
C PHE A 169 -4.94 17.40 -22.08
N ASP A 170 -6.20 17.19 -21.76
CA ASP A 170 -7.28 18.18 -21.95
C ASP A 170 -7.62 18.81 -20.60
N GLU A 171 -7.45 20.12 -20.47
CA GLU A 171 -7.67 20.87 -19.23
C GLU A 171 -9.08 20.67 -18.68
N ARG A 172 -10.12 20.81 -19.51
CA ARG A 172 -11.52 20.71 -19.08
C ARG A 172 -11.83 19.31 -18.57
N ARG A 173 -11.38 18.27 -19.27
CA ARG A 173 -11.59 16.87 -18.89
C ARG A 173 -10.84 16.51 -17.61
N LEU A 174 -9.59 16.97 -17.46
CA LEU A 174 -8.77 16.75 -16.27
C LEU A 174 -9.43 17.40 -15.05
N VAL A 175 -9.72 18.70 -15.12
CA VAL A 175 -10.34 19.47 -14.05
C VAL A 175 -11.71 18.88 -13.67
N SER A 176 -12.57 18.59 -14.64
CA SER A 176 -13.87 17.96 -14.41
C SER A 176 -13.73 16.59 -13.73
N THR A 177 -12.75 15.76 -14.13
CA THR A 177 -12.50 14.46 -13.53
C THR A 177 -12.09 14.57 -12.06
N LEU A 178 -11.20 15.50 -11.73
CA LEU A 178 -10.72 15.71 -10.36
C LEU A 178 -11.77 16.38 -9.47
N ARG A 179 -12.55 17.31 -10.02
CA ARG A 179 -13.64 17.99 -9.31
C ARG A 179 -14.73 17.03 -8.84
N ARG A 180 -15.12 16.07 -9.69
CA ARG A 180 -16.13 15.06 -9.38
C ARG A 180 -15.65 13.93 -8.46
N ALA A 181 -14.37 13.90 -8.12
CA ALA A 181 -13.81 12.86 -7.27
C ALA A 181 -14.25 13.03 -5.81
N ASP A 182 -14.55 11.91 -5.15
CA ASP A 182 -14.91 11.87 -3.74
C ASP A 182 -13.67 12.11 -2.86
N VAL A 183 -13.77 13.03 -1.91
CA VAL A 183 -12.70 13.22 -0.92
C VAL A 183 -12.78 12.15 0.15
N GLY A 184 -11.66 11.47 0.44
CA GLY A 184 -11.56 10.43 1.46
C GLY A 184 -10.22 10.47 2.19
N GLY A 185 -10.00 9.50 3.06
CA GLY A 185 -8.75 9.32 3.80
C GLY A 185 -8.00 8.06 3.39
N VAL A 186 -6.68 8.08 3.54
CA VAL A 186 -5.82 6.89 3.55
C VAL A 186 -4.85 7.04 4.71
N ASP A 187 -4.84 6.05 5.59
CA ASP A 187 -3.97 6.08 6.76
C ASP A 187 -2.51 5.93 6.35
N ARG A 188 -1.63 6.60 7.09
CA ARG A 188 -0.19 6.42 6.97
C ARG A 188 0.36 5.90 8.28
N TRP A 189 1.36 5.06 8.15
CA TRP A 189 1.94 4.33 9.26
C TRP A 189 3.39 4.71 9.46
N LYS A 190 3.76 4.92 10.72
CA LYS A 190 5.14 5.13 11.14
C LYS A 190 5.75 3.79 11.53
N LEU A 191 6.89 3.49 10.93
CA LEU A 191 7.78 2.40 11.31
C LEU A 191 8.97 2.97 12.06
N GLU A 192 9.20 2.53 13.29
CA GLU A 192 10.39 2.80 14.08
C GLU A 192 11.21 1.52 14.21
N ALA A 193 12.35 1.49 13.53
CA ALA A 193 13.26 0.36 13.51
C ALA A 193 14.44 0.59 14.47
N ARG A 194 14.65 -0.33 15.43
CA ARG A 194 15.79 -0.31 16.38
C ARG A 194 16.62 -1.57 16.21
N ARG A 195 17.92 -1.42 16.15
CA ARG A 195 18.84 -2.55 16.13
C ARG A 195 19.09 -3.04 17.56
N ARG A 196 19.24 -4.35 17.73
CA ARG A 196 19.60 -4.94 19.02
C ARG A 196 20.90 -4.34 19.54
N GLY A 197 20.91 -3.88 20.80
CA GLY A 197 22.08 -3.25 21.42
C GLY A 197 22.42 -1.84 20.93
N ARG A 198 21.55 -1.17 20.19
CA ARG A 198 21.71 0.23 19.75
C ARG A 198 20.53 1.07 20.21
N ALA A 199 20.81 2.27 20.69
CA ALA A 199 19.76 3.24 21.08
C ALA A 199 19.16 3.97 19.86
N GLU A 200 19.91 4.01 18.75
CA GLU A 200 19.49 4.71 17.53
C GLU A 200 18.24 4.07 16.92
N THR A 201 17.30 4.91 16.56
CA THR A 201 16.03 4.53 15.92
C THR A 201 15.99 5.12 14.52
N THR A 202 15.74 4.29 13.52
CA THR A 202 15.47 4.74 12.15
C THR A 202 13.95 4.80 11.96
N THR A 203 13.44 5.96 11.54
CA THR A 203 12.01 6.16 11.26
C THR A 203 11.75 6.15 9.76
N ARG A 204 10.72 5.40 9.35
CA ARG A 204 10.18 5.38 7.98
C ARG A 204 8.66 5.53 8.02
N VAL A 205 8.07 5.90 6.89
CA VAL A 205 6.61 6.02 6.74
C VAL A 205 6.17 5.20 5.55
N PHE A 206 5.03 4.53 5.66
CA PHE A 206 4.43 3.81 4.55
C PHE A 206 2.92 4.05 4.47
N THR A 207 2.39 3.84 3.29
CA THR A 207 0.97 4.06 2.96
C THR A 207 0.30 2.77 2.47
N ASN A 208 1.05 1.88 1.82
CA ASN A 208 0.48 0.67 1.22
C ASN A 208 0.68 -0.55 2.11
N TYR A 209 1.92 -0.97 2.32
CA TYR A 209 2.24 -2.18 3.08
C TYR A 209 3.71 -2.24 3.51
N LEU A 210 3.95 -3.06 4.53
CA LEU A 210 5.27 -3.49 4.97
C LEU A 210 5.38 -5.00 4.80
N GLY A 211 6.46 -5.50 4.18
CA GLY A 211 6.74 -6.91 4.00
C GLY A 211 8.04 -7.35 4.64
N ILE A 212 8.09 -8.58 5.15
CA ILE A 212 9.26 -9.21 5.81
C ILE A 212 9.43 -10.61 5.24
N GLY A 213 10.63 -10.99 4.85
CA GLY A 213 10.94 -12.32 4.35
C GLY A 213 10.94 -12.41 2.83
N VAL A 214 10.26 -13.42 2.26
CA VAL A 214 10.36 -13.82 0.85
C VAL A 214 10.01 -12.70 -0.14
N ASP A 215 8.98 -11.91 0.13
CA ASP A 215 8.57 -10.82 -0.74
C ASP A 215 9.59 -9.66 -0.74
N ALA A 216 10.10 -9.32 0.45
CA ALA A 216 11.12 -8.28 0.62
C ALA A 216 12.46 -8.73 -0.02
N ARG A 217 12.79 -10.02 0.02
CA ARG A 217 13.97 -10.56 -0.65
C ARG A 217 13.85 -10.48 -2.16
N ALA A 218 12.70 -10.85 -2.71
CA ALA A 218 12.44 -10.70 -4.14
C ALA A 218 12.57 -9.24 -4.59
N ALA A 219 12.02 -8.31 -3.79
CA ALA A 219 12.14 -6.87 -4.02
C ALA A 219 13.61 -6.40 -3.95
N LEU A 220 14.39 -6.89 -2.98
CA LEU A 220 15.80 -6.54 -2.81
C LEU A 220 16.66 -7.03 -3.97
N ALA A 221 16.45 -8.26 -4.42
CA ALA A 221 17.12 -8.82 -5.59
C ALA A 221 16.79 -8.00 -6.86
N PHE A 222 15.52 -7.67 -7.06
CA PHE A 222 15.07 -6.83 -8.16
C PHE A 222 15.69 -5.42 -8.12
N ASP A 223 15.70 -4.77 -6.96
CA ASP A 223 16.26 -3.42 -6.80
C ASP A 223 17.78 -3.40 -7.04
N THR A 224 18.48 -4.44 -6.61
CA THR A 224 19.93 -4.60 -6.85
C THR A 224 20.24 -4.66 -8.34
N VAL A 225 19.51 -5.48 -9.10
CA VAL A 225 19.71 -5.60 -10.56
C VAL A 225 19.27 -4.33 -11.28
N ARG A 226 18.19 -3.67 -10.82
CA ARG A 226 17.72 -2.41 -11.40
C ARG A 226 18.73 -1.26 -11.25
N LYS A 227 19.49 -1.24 -10.17
CA LYS A 227 20.54 -0.23 -9.90
C LYS A 227 21.82 -0.48 -10.69
N ASP A 228 22.04 -1.70 -11.18
CA ASP A 228 23.20 -2.01 -12.02
C ASP A 228 23.01 -1.43 -13.43
N ALA A 229 23.90 -0.51 -13.81
CA ALA A 229 23.86 0.17 -15.11
C ALA A 229 23.90 -0.79 -16.32
N ARG A 230 24.51 -1.99 -16.16
CA ARG A 230 24.61 -3.02 -17.19
C ARG A 230 23.25 -3.58 -17.60
N PHE A 231 22.28 -3.58 -16.69
CA PHE A 231 20.96 -4.15 -16.89
C PHE A 231 19.82 -3.13 -17.00
N SER A 232 20.15 -1.82 -16.97
CA SER A 232 19.14 -0.74 -17.00
C SER A 232 18.17 -0.81 -18.18
N TRP A 233 18.59 -1.38 -19.31
CA TRP A 233 17.76 -1.56 -20.52
C TRP A 233 16.63 -2.59 -20.33
N LEU A 234 16.80 -3.58 -19.43
CA LEU A 234 15.77 -4.59 -19.12
C LEU A 234 14.55 -3.97 -18.44
N PHE A 235 14.72 -2.83 -17.79
CA PHE A 235 13.68 -2.18 -16.98
C PHE A 235 12.91 -1.09 -17.75
N ALA A 236 13.08 -1.00 -19.06
CA ALA A 236 12.40 -0.02 -19.90
C ALA A 236 10.87 -0.22 -19.99
N HIS A 237 10.39 -1.45 -19.79
CA HIS A 237 8.97 -1.79 -19.92
C HIS A 237 8.38 -2.43 -18.65
N ALA A 238 7.15 -2.03 -18.30
CA ALA A 238 6.44 -2.55 -17.12
C ALA A 238 6.22 -4.07 -17.15
N ALA A 239 5.97 -4.65 -18.34
CA ALA A 239 5.81 -6.09 -18.50
C ALA A 239 7.09 -6.86 -18.18
N THR A 240 8.25 -6.36 -18.62
CA THR A 240 9.56 -6.93 -18.31
C THR A 240 9.84 -6.89 -16.81
N ASN A 241 9.50 -5.78 -16.15
CA ASN A 241 9.65 -5.62 -14.71
C ASN A 241 8.85 -6.67 -13.93
N LYS A 242 7.59 -6.94 -14.33
CA LYS A 242 6.76 -7.97 -13.70
C LYS A 242 7.33 -9.37 -13.89
N LEU A 243 7.86 -9.66 -15.08
CA LEU A 243 8.48 -10.96 -15.38
C LEU A 243 9.77 -11.16 -14.56
N LEU A 244 10.63 -10.15 -14.48
CA LEU A 244 11.86 -10.21 -13.67
C LEU A 244 11.55 -10.42 -12.20
N TYR A 245 10.53 -9.72 -11.67
CA TYR A 245 10.09 -9.91 -10.29
C TYR A 245 9.65 -11.36 -10.02
N ALA A 246 8.93 -11.97 -10.97
CA ALA A 246 8.53 -13.38 -10.90
C ALA A 246 9.74 -14.34 -10.97
N VAL A 247 10.74 -14.04 -11.80
CA VAL A 247 11.98 -14.86 -11.92
C VAL A 247 12.80 -14.82 -10.64
N PHE A 248 12.96 -13.64 -10.02
CA PHE A 248 13.68 -13.52 -8.75
C PHE A 248 12.94 -14.19 -7.59
N GLY A 249 11.61 -14.14 -7.59
CA GLY A 249 10.80 -14.92 -6.65
C GLY A 249 10.94 -16.43 -6.83
N ALA A 250 11.02 -16.92 -8.08
CA ALA A 250 11.20 -18.35 -8.37
C ALA A 250 12.53 -18.91 -7.86
N ARG A 251 13.60 -18.09 -7.85
CA ARG A 251 14.90 -18.52 -7.29
C ARG A 251 14.82 -18.80 -5.80
N ASP A 252 14.14 -17.93 -5.05
CA ASP A 252 14.02 -18.08 -3.60
C ASP A 252 13.20 -19.32 -3.23
N PHE A 253 12.22 -19.69 -4.10
CA PHE A 253 11.48 -20.95 -4.00
C PHE A 253 12.40 -22.19 -4.02
N LEU A 254 13.44 -22.18 -4.87
CA LEU A 254 14.39 -23.30 -4.96
C LEU A 254 15.33 -23.38 -3.75
N GLN A 255 15.53 -22.29 -3.02
CA GLN A 255 16.48 -22.22 -1.92
C GLN A 255 15.85 -22.35 -0.52
N HIS A 256 14.50 -22.27 -0.40
CA HIS A 256 13.77 -22.26 0.88
C HIS A 256 14.43 -21.39 1.96
N SER A 257 14.93 -20.21 1.55
CA SER A 257 15.80 -19.36 2.38
C SER A 257 15.14 -18.83 3.65
N PHE A 258 13.81 -18.90 3.73
CA PHE A 258 12.99 -18.43 4.86
C PHE A 258 12.08 -19.52 5.42
N ALA A 259 12.36 -20.81 5.12
CA ALA A 259 11.67 -21.90 5.77
C ALA A 259 11.66 -21.64 7.29
N ARG A 260 10.45 -21.64 7.89
CA ARG A 260 10.24 -21.39 9.32
C ARG A 260 10.61 -19.97 9.78
N LEU A 261 10.17 -18.94 9.02
CA LEU A 261 10.28 -17.54 9.43
C LEU A 261 9.57 -17.29 10.79
N ASP A 262 8.57 -18.11 11.14
CA ASP A 262 7.87 -18.11 12.42
C ASP A 262 8.82 -18.30 13.63
N GLU A 263 9.98 -18.96 13.46
CA GLU A 263 10.99 -19.09 14.52
C GLU A 263 11.88 -17.85 14.65
N ASP A 264 12.09 -17.14 13.55
CA ASP A 264 12.99 -15.98 13.48
C ASP A 264 12.32 -14.65 13.82
N VAL A 265 10.97 -14.63 13.84
CA VAL A 265 10.18 -13.42 14.00
C VAL A 265 9.11 -13.63 15.07
N VAL A 266 9.01 -12.69 16.01
CA VAL A 266 7.87 -12.63 16.94
C VAL A 266 7.05 -11.39 16.62
N VAL A 267 5.76 -11.57 16.36
CA VAL A 267 4.85 -10.46 16.08
C VAL A 267 3.83 -10.33 17.20
N ALA A 268 3.69 -9.12 17.72
CA ALA A 268 2.62 -8.76 18.63
C ALA A 268 1.71 -7.71 17.99
N VAL A 269 0.41 -7.94 18.04
CA VAL A 269 -0.64 -7.06 17.53
C VAL A 269 -1.50 -6.60 18.68
N ASP A 270 -1.57 -5.30 18.93
CA ASP A 270 -2.25 -4.71 20.08
C ASP A 270 -1.90 -5.41 21.42
N ASP A 271 -0.56 -5.58 21.59
CA ASP A 271 0.09 -6.19 22.77
C ASP A 271 -0.16 -7.72 22.93
N ARG A 272 -0.73 -8.39 21.93
CA ARG A 272 -0.93 -9.85 21.92
C ARG A 272 -0.02 -10.50 20.90
N VAL A 273 0.76 -11.50 21.34
CA VAL A 273 1.59 -12.30 20.44
C VAL A 273 0.70 -13.10 19.49
N VAL A 274 1.03 -13.06 18.23
CA VAL A 274 0.29 -13.74 17.16
C VAL A 274 1.12 -14.93 16.66
N GLU A 275 0.45 -16.08 16.52
CA GLU A 275 1.09 -17.29 15.99
C GLU A 275 0.88 -17.39 14.48
N PHE A 276 1.94 -17.75 13.80
CA PHE A 276 1.98 -17.97 12.35
C PHE A 276 1.98 -19.48 12.02
N PRO A 277 1.49 -19.87 10.83
CA PRO A 277 1.72 -21.21 10.32
C PRO A 277 3.22 -21.53 10.23
N ARG A 278 3.61 -22.78 10.49
CA ARG A 278 5.02 -23.22 10.52
C ARG A 278 5.73 -23.12 9.16
N ASP A 279 4.99 -23.10 8.08
CA ASP A 279 5.48 -22.93 6.71
C ASP A 279 5.50 -21.46 6.25
N THR A 280 5.39 -20.50 7.19
CA THR A 280 5.46 -19.08 6.90
C THR A 280 6.87 -18.70 6.45
N GLU A 281 6.97 -18.16 5.24
CA GLU A 281 8.21 -17.60 4.66
C GLU A 281 8.15 -16.08 4.42
N GLY A 282 6.97 -15.48 4.57
CA GLY A 282 6.76 -14.06 4.47
C GLY A 282 5.63 -13.56 5.35
N ILE A 283 5.80 -12.36 5.90
CA ILE A 283 4.80 -11.66 6.72
C ILE A 283 4.56 -10.30 6.09
N ILE A 284 3.29 -9.97 5.84
CA ILE A 284 2.89 -8.71 5.21
C ILE A 284 1.89 -7.99 6.11
N LEU A 285 2.19 -6.73 6.44
CA LEU A 285 1.30 -5.81 7.11
C LEU A 285 0.69 -4.90 6.06
N LEU A 286 -0.62 -4.97 5.86
CA LEU A 286 -1.34 -4.24 4.83
C LEU A 286 -2.11 -3.07 5.43
N ASN A 287 -2.01 -1.89 4.83
CA ASN A 287 -2.91 -0.77 5.03
C ASN A 287 -3.97 -0.71 3.91
N ILE A 288 -3.59 -1.16 2.71
CA ILE A 288 -4.49 -1.23 1.56
C ILE A 288 -4.62 -2.67 1.08
N ASN A 289 -5.81 -3.06 0.65
CA ASN A 289 -6.05 -4.40 0.12
C ASN A 289 -5.68 -4.52 -1.37
N SER A 290 -4.44 -4.16 -1.66
CA SER A 290 -3.79 -4.32 -2.96
C SER A 290 -2.30 -4.52 -2.74
N PHE A 291 -1.75 -5.61 -3.26
CA PHE A 291 -0.36 -5.99 -3.10
C PHE A 291 0.26 -6.35 -4.44
N SER A 292 1.52 -5.94 -4.67
CA SER A 292 2.32 -6.32 -5.84
C SER A 292 1.60 -6.17 -7.18
N GLY A 293 0.86 -5.06 -7.37
CA GLY A 293 0.17 -4.75 -8.62
C GLY A 293 -1.27 -5.25 -8.69
N GLY A 294 -1.97 -5.36 -7.56
CA GLY A 294 -3.42 -5.56 -7.53
C GLY A 294 -3.90 -6.88 -6.94
N VAL A 295 -3.02 -7.66 -6.31
CA VAL A 295 -3.41 -8.88 -5.60
C VAL A 295 -4.19 -8.51 -4.34
N ARG A 296 -5.37 -9.07 -4.16
CA ARG A 296 -6.15 -8.90 -2.93
C ARG A 296 -5.69 -9.89 -1.89
N MET A 297 -5.19 -9.39 -0.78
CA MET A 297 -4.61 -10.19 0.31
C MET A 297 -5.54 -10.34 1.52
N TRP A 298 -6.72 -9.71 1.52
CA TRP A 298 -7.65 -9.75 2.63
C TRP A 298 -9.10 -9.89 2.18
N SER A 299 -9.86 -10.77 2.88
CA SER A 299 -11.29 -11.00 2.67
C SER A 299 -12.01 -11.11 4.01
N SER A 300 -13.08 -10.36 4.21
CA SER A 300 -13.93 -10.47 5.40
C SER A 300 -14.78 -11.75 5.43
N ALA A 301 -14.85 -12.48 4.32
CA ALA A 301 -15.58 -13.75 4.24
C ALA A 301 -14.73 -14.94 4.68
N ASP A 302 -13.39 -14.79 4.74
CA ASP A 302 -12.51 -15.86 5.15
C ASP A 302 -12.36 -15.87 6.68
N ARG A 303 -12.35 -17.05 7.26
CA ARG A 303 -12.03 -17.24 8.68
C ARG A 303 -10.52 -17.12 8.87
N GLY A 304 -10.10 -16.62 10.03
CA GLY A 304 -8.68 -16.56 10.38
C GLY A 304 -8.00 -17.93 10.32
N ALA A 305 -6.68 -17.95 10.33
CA ALA A 305 -5.86 -19.16 10.24
C ALA A 305 -6.26 -20.25 11.28
N ARG A 306 -6.88 -19.85 12.39
CA ARG A 306 -7.40 -20.74 13.44
C ARG A 306 -8.90 -21.07 13.32
N GLY A 307 -9.60 -20.51 12.32
CA GLY A 307 -11.01 -20.82 12.03
C GLY A 307 -12.06 -20.17 12.92
N ASP A 308 -11.66 -19.47 13.98
CA ASP A 308 -12.51 -18.92 15.06
C ASP A 308 -12.53 -17.37 15.11
N ALA A 309 -11.63 -16.70 14.39
CA ALA A 309 -11.60 -15.24 14.33
C ALA A 309 -12.47 -14.70 13.18
N THR A 310 -13.38 -13.79 13.50
CA THR A 310 -14.09 -12.98 12.50
C THR A 310 -13.33 -11.68 12.29
N PHE A 311 -12.81 -11.48 11.08
CA PHE A 311 -12.11 -10.26 10.71
C PHE A 311 -13.05 -9.22 10.11
N SER A 312 -12.74 -7.96 10.34
CA SER A 312 -13.40 -6.84 9.68
C SER A 312 -12.97 -6.73 8.22
N LYS A 313 -13.81 -6.10 7.41
CA LYS A 313 -13.43 -5.76 6.04
C LYS A 313 -12.28 -4.75 6.06
N SER A 314 -11.22 -5.01 5.28
CA SER A 314 -10.11 -4.09 5.12
C SER A 314 -10.55 -2.74 4.57
N ARG A 315 -10.08 -1.69 5.21
CA ARG A 315 -10.27 -0.29 4.80
C ARG A 315 -8.95 0.46 5.00
N ALA A 316 -8.62 1.32 4.08
CA ALA A 316 -7.41 2.12 4.15
C ALA A 316 -7.50 3.34 5.10
N ASP A 317 -8.63 3.52 5.80
CA ASP A 317 -8.96 4.71 6.59
C ASP A 317 -9.61 4.36 7.95
N ASP A 318 -9.32 3.20 8.53
CA ASP A 318 -9.92 2.72 9.79
C ASP A 318 -8.93 2.64 10.96
N GLY A 319 -7.67 2.99 10.74
CA GLY A 319 -6.62 2.94 11.74
C GLY A 319 -6.23 1.53 12.14
N ALA A 320 -6.39 0.54 11.23
CA ALA A 320 -6.01 -0.85 11.45
C ALA A 320 -5.15 -1.37 10.28
N LEU A 321 -4.24 -2.29 10.61
CA LEU A 321 -3.45 -3.05 9.65
C LEU A 321 -3.94 -4.49 9.62
N GLU A 322 -3.95 -5.09 8.44
CA GLU A 322 -4.14 -6.51 8.25
C GLU A 322 -2.79 -7.23 8.22
N ILE A 323 -2.67 -8.32 8.98
CA ILE A 323 -1.47 -9.14 9.04
C ILE A 323 -1.73 -10.46 8.29
N VAL A 324 -0.91 -10.71 7.29
CA VAL A 324 -1.05 -11.84 6.37
C VAL A 324 0.25 -12.65 6.35
N ALA A 325 0.13 -13.97 6.37
CA ALA A 325 1.24 -14.89 6.15
C ALA A 325 1.27 -15.39 4.69
N VAL A 326 2.47 -15.59 4.19
CA VAL A 326 2.76 -16.16 2.88
C VAL A 326 3.68 -17.37 3.06
N THR A 327 3.31 -18.50 2.45
CA THR A 327 4.01 -19.78 2.59
C THR A 327 5.02 -20.01 1.45
N GLY A 328 5.75 -18.96 1.09
CA GLY A 328 6.82 -19.03 0.10
C GLY A 328 6.56 -18.31 -1.22
N ALA A 329 7.58 -18.32 -2.07
CA ALA A 329 7.55 -17.64 -3.37
C ALA A 329 6.56 -18.28 -4.34
N LEU A 330 6.35 -19.60 -4.27
CA LEU A 330 5.31 -20.27 -5.07
C LEU A 330 3.92 -19.78 -4.68
N HIS A 331 3.65 -19.65 -3.38
CA HIS A 331 2.38 -19.12 -2.88
C HIS A 331 2.17 -17.69 -3.36
N LEU A 332 3.20 -16.82 -3.32
CA LEU A 332 3.13 -15.48 -3.92
C LEU A 332 2.79 -15.53 -5.41
N GLY A 333 3.39 -16.43 -6.16
CA GLY A 333 3.07 -16.65 -7.58
C GLY A 333 1.62 -17.08 -7.79
N GLN A 334 1.14 -18.01 -6.97
CA GLN A 334 -0.25 -18.50 -6.99
C GLN A 334 -1.25 -17.40 -6.58
N LEU A 335 -0.92 -16.56 -5.60
CA LEU A 335 -1.72 -15.39 -5.23
C LEU A 335 -1.82 -14.40 -6.40
N ASN A 336 -0.71 -14.12 -7.08
CA ASN A 336 -0.71 -13.27 -8.28
C ASN A 336 -1.56 -13.86 -9.42
N ALA A 337 -1.54 -15.19 -9.59
CA ALA A 337 -2.38 -15.91 -10.55
C ALA A 337 -3.84 -16.10 -10.07
N ARG A 338 -4.17 -15.67 -8.85
CA ARG A 338 -5.49 -15.82 -8.20
C ARG A 338 -5.96 -17.27 -8.02
N VAL A 339 -5.03 -18.22 -7.95
CA VAL A 339 -5.31 -19.66 -7.73
C VAL A 339 -5.11 -20.09 -6.28
N ALA A 340 -4.49 -19.25 -5.43
CA ALA A 340 -4.36 -19.46 -3.99
C ALA A 340 -5.01 -18.32 -3.21
N LYS A 341 -5.20 -18.54 -1.91
CA LYS A 341 -5.69 -17.54 -0.95
C LYS A 341 -4.58 -17.19 0.04
N PRO A 342 -4.48 -15.92 0.47
CA PRO A 342 -3.57 -15.52 1.52
C PRO A 342 -4.02 -16.08 2.87
N VAL A 343 -3.07 -16.32 3.77
CA VAL A 343 -3.36 -16.75 5.13
C VAL A 343 -3.52 -15.52 6.02
N GLN A 344 -4.75 -15.22 6.40
CA GLN A 344 -5.08 -14.11 7.29
C GLN A 344 -4.76 -14.50 8.73
N VAL A 345 -3.98 -13.68 9.44
CA VAL A 345 -3.45 -14.02 10.76
C VAL A 345 -4.04 -13.13 11.85
N ALA A 346 -4.01 -11.81 11.67
CA ALA A 346 -4.50 -10.85 12.64
C ALA A 346 -4.92 -9.53 11.99
N GLN A 347 -5.60 -8.68 12.76
CA GLN A 347 -5.92 -7.31 12.40
C GLN A 347 -5.78 -6.45 13.66
N GLY A 348 -5.12 -5.29 13.58
CA GLY A 348 -4.93 -4.43 14.75
C GLY A 348 -4.31 -3.07 14.46
N ARG A 349 -4.12 -2.27 15.52
CA ARG A 349 -3.75 -0.85 15.42
C ARG A 349 -2.28 -0.57 15.70
N ARG A 350 -1.62 -1.44 16.45
CA ARG A 350 -0.20 -1.37 16.76
C ARG A 350 0.41 -2.73 16.51
N VAL A 351 1.52 -2.74 15.77
CA VAL A 351 2.23 -3.97 15.48
C VAL A 351 3.68 -3.81 15.92
N ARG A 352 4.12 -4.71 16.78
CA ARG A 352 5.53 -4.85 17.14
C ARG A 352 6.06 -6.14 16.55
N VAL A 353 7.18 -6.04 15.86
CA VAL A 353 7.89 -7.17 15.30
C VAL A 353 9.28 -7.25 15.89
N GLU A 354 9.62 -8.38 16.50
CA GLU A 354 10.99 -8.68 16.94
C GLU A 354 11.65 -9.59 15.91
N LEU A 355 12.79 -9.15 15.36
CA LEU A 355 13.63 -9.90 14.44
C LEU A 355 14.80 -10.50 15.22
N LYS A 356 14.89 -11.84 15.27
CA LYS A 356 15.98 -12.55 15.97
C LYS A 356 17.27 -12.55 15.18
N ARG A 357 17.20 -12.43 13.84
CA ARG A 357 18.34 -12.31 12.91
C ARG A 357 18.10 -11.19 11.88
N ASP A 358 19.12 -10.94 11.06
CA ASP A 358 19.01 -10.00 9.94
C ASP A 358 18.06 -10.55 8.87
N LEU A 359 17.06 -9.76 8.50
CA LEU A 359 16.04 -10.16 7.52
C LEU A 359 15.81 -9.06 6.49
N PRO A 360 15.49 -9.42 5.24
CA PRO A 360 15.00 -8.46 4.26
C PRO A 360 13.63 -7.94 4.68
N VAL A 361 13.48 -6.62 4.61
CA VAL A 361 12.25 -5.88 4.88
C VAL A 361 12.00 -4.93 3.72
N GLN A 362 10.76 -4.66 3.40
CA GLN A 362 10.38 -3.65 2.41
C GLN A 362 9.19 -2.83 2.90
N ILE A 363 9.09 -1.58 2.49
CA ILE A 363 7.90 -0.74 2.58
C ILE A 363 7.58 -0.16 1.21
N ASP A 364 6.32 -0.26 0.79
CA ASP A 364 5.80 0.30 -0.47
C ASP A 364 6.66 -0.03 -1.70
N GLY A 365 7.32 -1.23 -1.68
CA GLY A 365 8.22 -1.70 -2.74
C GLY A 365 9.67 -1.23 -2.62
N GLU A 366 10.06 -0.54 -1.53
CA GLU A 366 11.44 -0.11 -1.24
C GLU A 366 12.10 -1.06 -0.23
N PRO A 367 12.97 -1.97 -0.67
CA PRO A 367 13.56 -3.00 0.18
C PRO A 367 14.88 -2.58 0.82
N TRP A 368 15.18 -3.18 1.99
CA TRP A 368 16.50 -3.13 2.64
C TRP A 368 16.75 -4.36 3.50
N LEU A 369 18.00 -4.60 3.89
CA LEU A 369 18.34 -5.59 4.88
C LEU A 369 18.24 -4.96 6.28
N GLN A 370 17.26 -5.40 7.07
CA GLN A 370 17.07 -4.98 8.44
C GLN A 370 17.89 -5.85 9.38
N ARG A 371 18.70 -5.24 10.22
CA ARG A 371 19.46 -5.94 11.27
C ARG A 371 18.53 -6.42 12.38
N ALA A 372 18.93 -7.51 13.06
CA ALA A 372 18.23 -8.03 14.23
C ALA A 372 17.85 -6.92 15.23
N GLY A 373 16.62 -6.94 15.75
CA GLY A 373 16.08 -5.90 16.61
C GLY A 373 14.57 -5.80 16.56
N THR A 374 14.01 -4.62 16.78
CA THR A 374 12.56 -4.41 16.83
C THR A 374 12.09 -3.45 15.74
N LEU A 375 10.92 -3.72 15.22
CA LEU A 375 10.15 -2.87 14.31
C LEU A 375 8.83 -2.51 15.02
N ASP A 376 8.66 -1.27 15.40
CA ASP A 376 7.43 -0.76 16.02
C ASP A 376 6.62 -0.01 14.97
N VAL A 377 5.41 -0.48 14.66
CA VAL A 377 4.52 0.12 13.67
C VAL A 377 3.32 0.71 14.37
N SER A 378 3.05 1.99 14.12
CA SER A 378 1.95 2.73 14.70
C SER A 378 1.31 3.69 13.71
N PHE A 379 0.04 4.03 13.92
CA PHE A 379 -0.65 5.06 13.13
C PHE A 379 0.09 6.40 13.24
N LEU A 380 0.29 7.07 12.12
CA LEU A 380 0.93 8.38 12.04
C LEU A 380 -0.10 9.49 11.85
N ASP A 381 -0.79 9.46 10.73
CA ASP A 381 -1.81 10.43 10.31
C ASP A 381 -2.65 9.86 9.16
N SER A 382 -3.62 10.63 8.67
CA SER A 382 -4.42 10.26 7.50
C SER A 382 -4.19 11.27 6.37
N LEU A 383 -3.87 10.75 5.19
CA LEU A 383 -3.68 11.50 3.96
C LEU A 383 -5.03 11.78 3.29
N ALA A 384 -5.31 13.03 2.97
CA ALA A 384 -6.46 13.38 2.16
C ALA A 384 -6.26 12.91 0.70
N VAL A 385 -7.20 12.11 0.20
CA VAL A 385 -7.13 11.54 -1.14
C VAL A 385 -8.43 11.78 -1.91
N LEU A 386 -8.30 11.76 -3.23
CA LEU A 386 -9.42 11.76 -4.15
C LEU A 386 -9.70 10.32 -4.61
N ARG A 387 -10.90 9.84 -4.36
CA ARG A 387 -11.38 8.52 -4.83
C ARG A 387 -12.25 8.72 -6.06
N ARG A 388 -12.06 7.89 -7.05
CA ARG A 388 -12.92 7.92 -8.23
C ARG A 388 -14.32 7.45 -7.86
N PRO A 389 -15.39 8.19 -8.23
CA PRO A 389 -16.78 7.84 -7.93
C PRO A 389 -17.14 6.43 -8.41
N ARG A 390 -17.97 5.71 -7.65
CA ARG A 390 -18.41 4.35 -8.03
C ARG A 390 -19.17 4.33 -9.36
N ARG A 391 -19.97 5.37 -9.62
CA ARG A 391 -20.73 5.53 -10.87
C ARG A 391 -19.80 5.58 -12.08
N ASP A 392 -18.74 6.37 -12.03
CA ASP A 392 -17.77 6.48 -13.12
C ASP A 392 -17.04 5.16 -13.40
N ARG A 393 -16.74 4.41 -12.33
CA ARG A 393 -16.14 3.05 -12.44
C ARG A 393 -17.09 2.04 -13.07
N LEU A 394 -18.38 2.13 -12.76
CA LEU A 394 -19.40 1.28 -13.36
C LEU A 394 -19.60 1.59 -14.85
N ASN A 395 -19.65 2.88 -15.21
CA ASN A 395 -19.75 3.32 -16.60
C ASN A 395 -18.59 2.81 -17.45
N ASP A 396 -17.33 2.91 -16.94
CA ASP A 396 -16.17 2.35 -17.66
C ASP A 396 -16.27 0.83 -17.86
N LEU A 397 -16.82 0.10 -16.89
CA LEU A 397 -17.01 -1.35 -17.01
C LEU A 397 -18.08 -1.67 -18.07
N LEU A 398 -19.16 -0.90 -18.10
CA LEU A 398 -20.21 -1.03 -19.11
C LEU A 398 -19.67 -0.69 -20.51
N ASP A 399 -18.90 0.40 -20.64
CA ASP A 399 -18.30 0.80 -21.92
C ASP A 399 -17.34 -0.28 -22.45
N LYS A 400 -16.52 -0.85 -21.58
CA LYS A 400 -15.64 -1.98 -21.95
C LYS A 400 -16.42 -3.21 -22.35
N TRP A 401 -17.50 -3.53 -21.64
CA TRP A 401 -18.36 -4.66 -21.98
C TRP A 401 -19.05 -4.44 -23.33
N PHE A 402 -19.57 -3.24 -23.60
CA PHE A 402 -20.15 -2.89 -24.89
C PHE A 402 -19.13 -2.93 -26.04
N GLN A 403 -17.91 -2.43 -25.83
CA GLN A 403 -16.81 -2.53 -26.79
C GLN A 403 -16.45 -3.98 -27.07
N PHE A 404 -16.36 -4.84 -26.04
CA PHE A 404 -16.11 -6.26 -26.20
C PHE A 404 -17.26 -6.95 -26.97
N ALA A 405 -18.50 -6.69 -26.58
CA ALA A 405 -19.67 -7.28 -27.23
C ALA A 405 -19.85 -6.82 -28.69
N SER A 406 -19.43 -5.58 -29.03
CA SER A 406 -19.49 -5.06 -30.40
C SER A 406 -18.31 -5.53 -31.27
N SER A 407 -17.18 -5.93 -30.68
CA SER A 407 -16.04 -6.46 -31.42
C SER A 407 -16.17 -7.95 -31.82
N ASP A 408 -17.08 -8.68 -31.17
CA ASP A 408 -17.36 -10.10 -31.50
C ASP A 408 -18.34 -10.27 -32.69
N GLY A 409 -18.87 -9.15 -33.23
CA GLY A 409 -19.86 -9.14 -34.32
C GLY A 409 -19.32 -8.89 -35.73
N GLY A 410 -17.99 -8.89 -35.93
CA GLY A 410 -17.42 -8.62 -37.27
C GLY A 410 -16.04 -9.23 -37.44
N ASP A 411 -15.99 -10.43 -38.03
CA ASP A 411 -15.00 -10.95 -38.96
C ASP A 411 -14.89 -12.48 -38.86
N GLU A 412 -15.78 -13.13 -39.54
CA GLU A 412 -15.61 -14.53 -39.99
C GLU A 412 -14.67 -14.57 -41.19
N ASP A 413 -13.39 -14.16 -41.06
CA ASP A 413 -12.31 -14.64 -41.93
C ASP A 413 -10.99 -13.98 -41.57
N GLY A 414 -10.06 -14.71 -40.98
CA GLY A 414 -8.66 -14.31 -40.88
C GLY A 414 -8.05 -14.19 -39.46
N GLY A 415 -8.83 -14.21 -38.37
CA GLY A 415 -8.36 -13.84 -37.02
C GLY A 415 -7.47 -14.86 -36.31
N ALA A 416 -7.50 -16.13 -36.65
CA ALA A 416 -6.75 -17.18 -35.94
C ALA A 416 -5.24 -17.13 -36.18
N LYS A 417 -4.79 -16.69 -37.36
CA LYS A 417 -3.36 -16.65 -37.72
C LYS A 417 -2.63 -15.47 -37.09
N THR A 418 -3.29 -14.33 -36.91
CA THR A 418 -2.69 -13.12 -36.32
C THR A 418 -2.58 -13.18 -34.81
N SER A 419 -3.56 -13.81 -34.13
CA SER A 419 -3.52 -14.04 -32.67
C SER A 419 -2.39 -15.01 -32.30
N LEU A 420 -2.21 -16.10 -33.04
CA LEU A 420 -1.16 -17.09 -32.81
C LEU A 420 0.25 -16.50 -33.04
N SER A 421 0.40 -15.59 -34.00
CA SER A 421 1.68 -14.90 -34.27
C SER A 421 2.04 -13.91 -33.19
N ARG A 422 1.08 -13.20 -32.61
CA ARG A 422 1.30 -12.30 -31.44
C ARG A 422 1.64 -13.10 -30.19
N PHE A 423 0.98 -14.24 -29.95
CA PHE A 423 1.28 -15.13 -28.83
C PHE A 423 2.69 -15.75 -28.96
N ARG A 424 3.08 -16.20 -30.18
CA ARG A 424 4.42 -16.73 -30.46
C ARG A 424 5.51 -15.65 -30.29
N ARG A 425 5.28 -14.42 -30.73
CA ARG A 425 6.22 -13.29 -30.52
C ARG A 425 6.36 -12.93 -29.05
N ALA A 426 5.26 -12.87 -28.31
CA ALA A 426 5.28 -12.64 -26.87
C ALA A 426 6.00 -13.76 -26.10
N ALA A 427 5.79 -15.01 -26.48
CA ALA A 427 6.47 -16.17 -25.89
C ALA A 427 7.98 -16.16 -26.20
N LEU A 428 8.40 -15.82 -27.43
CA LEU A 428 9.81 -15.69 -27.81
C LEU A 428 10.52 -14.58 -27.06
N VAL A 429 9.88 -13.41 -26.90
CA VAL A 429 10.42 -12.31 -26.09
C VAL A 429 10.54 -12.71 -24.63
N ALA A 430 9.55 -13.42 -24.09
CA ALA A 430 9.60 -13.95 -22.72
C ALA A 430 10.74 -14.96 -22.52
N CYS A 431 10.91 -15.90 -23.46
CA CYS A 431 12.03 -16.86 -23.42
C CYS A 431 13.39 -16.17 -23.54
N PHE A 432 13.51 -15.14 -24.38
CA PHE A 432 14.76 -14.39 -24.55
C PHE A 432 15.09 -13.58 -23.27
N VAL A 433 14.11 -12.96 -22.64
CA VAL A 433 14.29 -12.23 -21.39
C VAL A 433 14.69 -13.17 -20.24
N VAL A 434 14.10 -14.35 -20.17
CA VAL A 434 14.46 -15.38 -19.19
C VAL A 434 15.89 -15.89 -19.45
N ALA A 435 16.26 -16.15 -20.69
CA ALA A 435 17.61 -16.59 -21.08
C ALA A 435 18.66 -15.50 -20.79
N ALA A 436 18.37 -14.24 -21.08
CA ALA A 436 19.25 -13.11 -20.79
C ALA A 436 19.44 -12.89 -19.28
N ALA A 437 18.36 -13.00 -18.49
CA ALA A 437 18.41 -12.96 -17.04
C ALA A 437 19.22 -14.13 -16.44
N PHE A 438 19.10 -15.32 -17.04
CA PHE A 438 19.87 -16.51 -16.64
C PHE A 438 21.35 -16.40 -17.02
N ALA A 439 21.68 -15.83 -18.17
CA ALA A 439 23.06 -15.57 -18.60
C ALA A 439 23.72 -14.49 -17.73
N ALA A 440 23.02 -13.41 -17.43
CA ALA A 440 23.47 -12.37 -16.51
C ALA A 440 23.70 -12.95 -15.09
N TRP A 441 22.84 -13.89 -14.67
CA TRP A 441 22.99 -14.56 -13.40
C TRP A 441 24.26 -15.43 -13.31
N LYS A 442 24.55 -16.23 -14.36
CA LYS A 442 25.77 -17.06 -14.41
C LYS A 442 27.07 -16.26 -14.29
N THR A 443 27.11 -15.05 -14.85
CA THR A 443 28.29 -14.19 -14.84
C THR A 443 28.46 -13.40 -13.53
N TRP A 444 27.43 -13.37 -12.67
CA TRP A 444 27.48 -12.60 -11.42
C TRP A 444 27.68 -13.47 -10.16
N PHE A 445 27.54 -14.79 -10.28
CA PHE A 445 27.66 -15.76 -9.19
C PHE A 445 28.69 -16.88 -9.47
N ALA A 446 29.43 -16.81 -10.57
CA ALA A 446 30.69 -17.49 -10.79
C ALA A 446 31.86 -16.58 -10.36
#